data_394689982d22cb3e1c6f9f694deeac8e
#
_entry.id   394689982d22cb3e1c6f9f694deeac8e
#
_cell.length_a   1.000
_cell.length_b   1.000
_cell.length_c   1.000
_cell.angle_alpha   90.00
_cell.angle_beta   90.00
_cell.angle_gamma   90.00
#
_symmetry.space_group_name_H-M   'P 1'
#
loop_
_entity.id
_entity.type
_entity.pdbx_description
1 polymer ?
#
loop_
_entity_poly.entity_id
_entity_poly.type
_entity_poly.pdbx_seq_one_letter_code
_entity_poly.pdbx_strand_id
1 'polypeptide(L)'
;MEIRTKIKTLICDLDGTLMMPGGGIQVSDSIAGGLLRLQESGVMVILASARVFQGVIPVARQIGMDRFGGYVIAQNGTLAYDVKAQKTLFVHAISTEDSLRMWDECVKLKADFAIAQPGGMIASGFSEGFVLDHANCEVDYLLTYHPRRHLNEAVWKCSVSASSEHLDEIADVLSRRIKEIGAYQVIRSTDTVIDITPQGCSKDAAVEAVLRLCGRSYDSAAAIGDGGSDVQMIRRSALGVTLENGSAACRAAADHIVPGWEKEGSLELIEALTAHNGA
;
A
#
# COMPACT_ATOMS: atom_id res chain seq x y z
N MET A 1 7.99 -24.68 -6.79
CA MET A 1 8.66 -23.65 -5.93
C MET A 1 9.44 -24.36 -4.85
N GLU A 2 10.76 -24.13 -4.74
CA GLU A 2 11.61 -24.73 -3.70
C GLU A 2 11.69 -23.79 -2.49
N ILE A 3 11.20 -24.23 -1.32
CA ILE A 3 11.21 -23.45 -0.08
C ILE A 3 12.31 -24.03 0.81
N ARG A 4 13.42 -23.29 0.99
CA ARG A 4 14.64 -23.75 1.67
C ARG A 4 14.68 -23.44 3.17
N THR A 5 13.80 -22.58 3.65
CA THR A 5 13.77 -22.17 5.06
C THR A 5 12.32 -22.13 5.54
N LYS A 6 12.14 -22.27 6.87
CA LYS A 6 10.81 -22.13 7.47
C LYS A 6 10.33 -20.69 7.36
N ILE A 7 9.26 -20.46 6.60
CA ILE A 7 8.67 -19.14 6.42
C ILE A 7 7.71 -18.87 7.57
N LYS A 8 7.94 -17.79 8.30
CA LYS A 8 7.13 -17.36 9.45
C LYS A 8 6.23 -16.17 9.13
N THR A 9 6.51 -15.46 8.05
CA THR A 9 5.77 -14.26 7.65
C THR A 9 5.55 -14.26 6.16
N LEU A 10 4.33 -13.97 5.71
CA LEU A 10 4.01 -13.67 4.33
C LEU A 10 3.70 -12.18 4.20
N ILE A 11 4.39 -11.49 3.31
CA ILE A 11 4.21 -10.07 3.00
C ILE A 11 3.55 -10.00 1.63
N CYS A 12 2.36 -9.38 1.56
CA CYS A 12 1.59 -9.29 0.32
C CYS A 12 1.29 -7.84 -0.04
N ASP A 13 1.50 -7.49 -1.29
CA ASP A 13 0.77 -6.38 -1.90
C ASP A 13 -0.68 -6.77 -2.21
N LEU A 14 -1.53 -5.80 -2.56
CA LEU A 14 -2.95 -6.00 -2.87
C LEU A 14 -3.23 -5.93 -4.36
N ASP A 15 -3.16 -4.73 -4.95
CA ASP A 15 -3.56 -4.46 -6.32
C ASP A 15 -2.62 -5.11 -7.34
N GLY A 16 -3.15 -5.92 -8.24
CA GLY A 16 -2.34 -6.67 -9.20
C GLY A 16 -1.62 -7.88 -8.61
N THR A 17 -1.83 -8.16 -7.30
CA THR A 17 -1.17 -9.24 -6.55
C THR A 17 -2.19 -10.20 -5.93
N LEU A 18 -2.92 -9.80 -4.90
CA LEU A 18 -4.00 -10.60 -4.29
C LEU A 18 -5.34 -10.36 -4.94
N MET A 19 -5.49 -9.27 -5.68
CA MET A 19 -6.74 -8.86 -6.29
C MET A 19 -6.50 -8.08 -7.58
N MET A 20 -7.56 -7.92 -8.36
CA MET A 20 -7.56 -7.07 -9.55
C MET A 20 -7.17 -5.62 -9.17
N PRO A 21 -6.33 -4.94 -9.95
CA PRO A 21 -6.10 -3.52 -9.78
C PRO A 21 -7.42 -2.75 -9.79
N GLY A 22 -7.69 -2.00 -8.74
CA GLY A 22 -8.98 -1.31 -8.60
C GLY A 22 -10.18 -2.23 -8.33
N GLY A 23 -9.96 -3.45 -7.84
CA GLY A 23 -11.00 -4.47 -7.60
C GLY A 23 -11.84 -4.30 -6.34
N GLY A 24 -11.94 -3.08 -5.78
CA GLY A 24 -12.70 -2.83 -4.54
C GLY A 24 -11.93 -3.21 -3.29
N ILE A 25 -12.63 -3.60 -2.24
CA ILE A 25 -12.10 -3.84 -0.89
C ILE A 25 -12.16 -5.31 -0.45
N GLN A 26 -12.29 -6.24 -1.38
CA GLN A 26 -12.37 -7.68 -1.10
C GLN A 26 -11.48 -8.47 -2.05
N VAL A 27 -10.84 -9.51 -1.53
CA VAL A 27 -10.21 -10.56 -2.33
C VAL A 27 -11.21 -11.66 -2.62
N SER A 28 -10.90 -12.55 -3.57
CA SER A 28 -11.75 -13.72 -3.86
C SER A 28 -11.84 -14.67 -2.65
N ASP A 29 -12.89 -15.49 -2.63
CA ASP A 29 -13.07 -16.51 -1.58
C ASP A 29 -11.92 -17.51 -1.56
N SER A 30 -11.34 -17.84 -2.71
CA SER A 30 -10.17 -18.73 -2.83
C SER A 30 -8.95 -18.13 -2.12
N ILE A 31 -8.61 -16.88 -2.43
CA ILE A 31 -7.50 -16.16 -1.79
C ILE A 31 -7.75 -16.01 -0.28
N ALA A 32 -8.96 -15.58 0.11
CA ALA A 32 -9.32 -15.43 1.52
C ALA A 32 -9.19 -16.75 2.27
N GLY A 33 -9.75 -17.83 1.74
CA GLY A 33 -9.67 -19.17 2.32
C GLY A 33 -8.24 -19.70 2.39
N GLY A 34 -7.42 -19.44 1.38
CA GLY A 34 -6.00 -19.79 1.37
C GLY A 34 -5.22 -19.08 2.48
N LEU A 35 -5.40 -17.76 2.61
CA LEU A 35 -4.74 -16.96 3.65
C LEU A 35 -5.21 -17.31 5.07
N LEU A 36 -6.48 -17.69 5.25
CA LEU A 36 -6.98 -18.22 6.52
C LEU A 36 -6.23 -19.50 6.92
N ARG A 37 -6.15 -20.50 6.02
CA ARG A 37 -5.41 -21.75 6.28
C ARG A 37 -3.92 -21.51 6.54
N LEU A 38 -3.31 -20.59 5.80
CA LEU A 38 -1.91 -20.23 6.02
C LEU A 38 -1.68 -19.66 7.43
N GLN A 39 -2.56 -18.78 7.90
CA GLN A 39 -2.48 -18.23 9.25
C GLN A 39 -2.75 -19.31 10.34
N GLU A 40 -3.63 -20.26 10.08
CA GLU A 40 -3.86 -21.44 10.95
C GLU A 40 -2.59 -22.30 11.09
N SER A 41 -1.73 -22.36 10.07
CA SER A 41 -0.42 -23.02 10.14
C SER A 41 0.66 -22.21 10.91
N GLY A 42 0.31 -21.03 11.44
CA GLY A 42 1.19 -20.18 12.25
C GLY A 42 2.00 -19.14 11.46
N VAL A 43 1.71 -18.93 10.18
CA VAL A 43 2.32 -17.89 9.37
C VAL A 43 1.61 -16.56 9.59
N MET A 44 2.36 -15.53 9.98
CA MET A 44 1.84 -14.18 10.11
C MET A 44 1.70 -13.52 8.74
N VAL A 45 0.63 -12.77 8.51
CA VAL A 45 0.42 -11.99 7.29
C VAL A 45 0.68 -10.51 7.52
N ILE A 46 1.38 -9.87 6.59
CA ILE A 46 1.52 -8.41 6.48
C ILE A 46 0.95 -8.00 5.12
N LEU A 47 -0.07 -7.15 5.12
CA LEU A 47 -0.54 -6.47 3.91
C LEU A 47 0.21 -5.14 3.75
N ALA A 48 0.85 -4.92 2.60
CA ALA A 48 1.62 -3.71 2.31
C ALA A 48 1.14 -3.06 1.01
N SER A 49 0.42 -1.94 1.11
CA SER A 49 -0.27 -1.32 -0.03
C SER A 49 -0.03 0.19 -0.13
N ALA A 50 -0.15 0.72 -1.34
CA ALA A 50 -0.22 2.16 -1.61
C ALA A 50 -1.58 2.76 -1.24
N ARG A 51 -2.62 1.93 -1.11
CA ARG A 51 -3.99 2.35 -0.76
C ARG A 51 -4.04 3.12 0.54
N VAL A 52 -5.04 3.97 0.68
CA VAL A 52 -5.40 4.56 1.98
C VAL A 52 -5.82 3.45 2.95
N PHE A 53 -5.67 3.71 4.25
CA PHE A 53 -5.93 2.72 5.30
C PHE A 53 -7.33 2.10 5.20
N GLN A 54 -8.34 2.93 4.88
CA GLN A 54 -9.73 2.51 4.73
C GLN A 54 -9.92 1.46 3.63
N GLY A 55 -9.12 1.50 2.56
CA GLY A 55 -9.16 0.52 1.48
C GLY A 55 -8.40 -0.78 1.75
N VAL A 56 -7.62 -0.86 2.84
CA VAL A 56 -6.86 -2.07 3.20
C VAL A 56 -7.49 -2.84 4.35
N ILE A 57 -8.05 -2.15 5.34
CA ILE A 57 -8.55 -2.78 6.57
C ILE A 57 -9.71 -3.77 6.34
N PRO A 58 -10.65 -3.56 5.37
CA PRO A 58 -11.67 -4.56 5.07
C PRO A 58 -11.08 -5.87 4.57
N VAL A 59 -10.07 -5.82 3.69
CA VAL A 59 -9.35 -7.01 3.21
C VAL A 59 -8.68 -7.73 4.37
N ALA A 60 -7.99 -7.00 5.27
CA ALA A 60 -7.35 -7.58 6.44
C ALA A 60 -8.34 -8.33 7.35
N ARG A 61 -9.55 -7.80 7.53
CA ARG A 61 -10.63 -8.46 8.27
C ARG A 61 -11.18 -9.68 7.53
N GLN A 62 -11.40 -9.59 6.22
CA GLN A 62 -11.89 -10.69 5.40
C GLN A 62 -10.98 -11.92 5.50
N ILE A 63 -9.66 -11.70 5.55
CA ILE A 63 -8.67 -12.79 5.67
C ILE A 63 -8.37 -13.17 7.14
N GLY A 64 -9.13 -12.67 8.11
CA GLY A 64 -9.06 -13.08 9.52
C GLY A 64 -7.89 -12.51 10.33
N MET A 65 -7.25 -11.41 9.90
CA MET A 65 -6.13 -10.81 10.63
C MET A 65 -6.55 -10.24 12.00
N ASP A 66 -7.81 -9.91 12.20
CA ASP A 66 -8.38 -9.54 13.50
C ASP A 66 -8.38 -10.71 14.50
N ARG A 67 -8.51 -11.94 14.01
CA ARG A 67 -8.46 -13.18 14.80
C ARG A 67 -7.03 -13.69 14.98
N PHE A 68 -6.28 -13.87 13.90
CA PHE A 68 -4.95 -14.49 13.91
C PHE A 68 -3.84 -13.51 14.30
N GLY A 69 -4.04 -12.22 14.09
CA GLY A 69 -3.02 -11.19 14.17
C GLY A 69 -2.36 -10.95 12.82
N GLY A 70 -1.58 -9.89 12.74
CA GLY A 70 -0.90 -9.44 11.53
C GLY A 70 -0.97 -7.93 11.41
N TYR A 71 -0.36 -7.39 10.38
CA TYR A 71 -0.15 -5.96 10.26
C TYR A 71 -0.56 -5.44 8.90
N VAL A 72 -1.14 -4.26 8.90
CA VAL A 72 -1.40 -3.47 7.69
C VAL A 72 -0.37 -2.36 7.61
N ILE A 73 0.31 -2.30 6.47
CA ILE A 73 1.13 -1.17 6.04
C ILE A 73 0.37 -0.51 4.90
N ALA A 74 -0.08 0.72 5.13
CA ALA A 74 -0.86 1.49 4.16
C ALA A 74 -0.09 2.71 3.66
N GLN A 75 -0.58 3.29 2.55
CA GLN A 75 -0.11 4.57 2.02
C GLN A 75 1.41 4.57 1.74
N ASN A 76 1.88 3.51 1.05
CA ASN A 76 3.30 3.34 0.73
C ASN A 76 4.23 3.38 1.96
N GLY A 77 3.76 2.89 3.13
CA GLY A 77 4.59 2.79 4.33
C GLY A 77 4.53 3.97 5.28
N THR A 78 3.64 4.95 5.06
CA THR A 78 3.48 6.05 6.02
C THR A 78 2.76 5.63 7.29
N LEU A 79 1.96 4.57 7.22
CA LEU A 79 1.18 4.04 8.35
C LEU A 79 1.40 2.54 8.52
N ALA A 80 1.63 2.11 9.77
CA ALA A 80 1.58 0.71 10.17
C ALA A 80 0.56 0.50 11.30
N TYR A 81 -0.22 -0.56 11.19
CA TYR A 81 -1.34 -0.86 12.08
C TYR A 81 -1.36 -2.33 12.48
N ASP A 82 -1.51 -2.60 13.77
CA ASP A 82 -1.77 -3.94 14.32
C ASP A 82 -3.27 -4.22 14.25
N VAL A 83 -3.65 -5.20 13.41
CA VAL A 83 -5.06 -5.46 13.11
C VAL A 83 -5.77 -6.08 14.31
N LYS A 84 -5.12 -6.99 15.04
CA LYS A 84 -5.70 -7.67 16.20
C LYS A 84 -5.78 -6.76 17.41
N ALA A 85 -4.73 -6.02 17.69
CA ALA A 85 -4.71 -5.04 18.78
C ALA A 85 -5.52 -3.78 18.47
N GLN A 86 -5.96 -3.58 17.21
CA GLN A 86 -6.64 -2.39 16.71
C GLN A 86 -5.87 -1.10 17.05
N LYS A 87 -4.55 -1.14 16.82
CA LYS A 87 -3.65 -0.07 17.25
C LYS A 87 -2.72 0.37 16.13
N THR A 88 -2.65 1.66 15.91
CA THR A 88 -1.59 2.27 15.09
C THR A 88 -0.25 2.09 15.78
N LEU A 89 0.72 1.49 15.08
CA LEU A 89 2.09 1.30 15.58
C LEU A 89 2.91 2.57 15.36
N PHE A 90 2.84 3.13 14.18
CA PHE A 90 3.44 4.42 13.83
C PHE A 90 2.72 5.07 12.67
N VAL A 91 2.88 6.38 12.58
CA VAL A 91 2.51 7.21 11.43
C VAL A 91 3.67 8.16 11.16
N HIS A 92 4.13 8.19 9.92
CA HIS A 92 5.00 9.25 9.41
C HIS A 92 4.13 10.35 8.82
N ALA A 93 3.73 11.29 9.66
CA ALA A 93 2.78 12.32 9.30
C ALA A 93 3.43 13.48 8.51
N ILE A 94 2.65 14.06 7.59
CA ILE A 94 2.92 15.36 6.99
C ILE A 94 2.38 16.42 7.97
N SER A 95 3.09 17.53 8.13
CA SER A 95 2.56 18.62 8.97
C SER A 95 1.31 19.23 8.33
N THR A 96 0.35 19.65 9.16
CA THR A 96 -0.84 20.37 8.69
C THR A 96 -0.48 21.59 7.86
N GLU A 97 0.53 22.35 8.29
CA GLU A 97 0.96 23.55 7.58
C GLU A 97 1.56 23.24 6.22
N ASP A 98 2.40 22.20 6.11
CA ASP A 98 2.97 21.79 4.83
C ASP A 98 1.90 21.24 3.89
N SER A 99 0.94 20.45 4.40
CA SER A 99 -0.16 19.96 3.57
C SER A 99 -1.02 21.08 2.98
N LEU A 100 -1.22 22.17 3.74
CA LEU A 100 -1.93 23.36 3.25
C LEU A 100 -1.10 24.14 2.22
N ARG A 101 0.22 24.25 2.40
CA ARG A 101 1.11 24.85 1.40
C ARG A 101 1.12 24.03 0.11
N MET A 102 1.16 22.69 0.21
CA MET A 102 1.04 21.79 -0.95
C MET A 102 -0.30 21.98 -1.67
N TRP A 103 -1.40 22.09 -0.91
CA TRP A 103 -2.73 22.37 -1.45
C TRP A 103 -2.73 23.63 -2.32
N ASP A 104 -2.20 24.73 -1.78
CA ASP A 104 -2.15 26.01 -2.50
C ASP A 104 -1.31 25.92 -3.78
N GLU A 105 -0.20 25.19 -3.74
CA GLU A 105 0.65 24.99 -4.93
C GLU A 105 -0.05 24.14 -6.01
N CYS A 106 -0.76 23.08 -5.62
CA CYS A 106 -1.49 22.23 -6.57
C CYS A 106 -2.68 22.95 -7.20
N VAL A 107 -3.42 23.74 -6.43
CA VAL A 107 -4.50 24.59 -6.98
C VAL A 107 -3.98 25.60 -8.00
N LYS A 108 -2.82 26.22 -7.75
CA LYS A 108 -2.15 27.11 -8.73
C LYS A 108 -1.76 26.37 -10.02
N LEU A 109 -1.43 25.10 -9.91
CA LEU A 109 -1.11 24.21 -11.06
C LEU A 109 -2.37 23.63 -11.71
N LYS A 110 -3.58 23.99 -11.27
CA LYS A 110 -4.88 23.51 -11.78
C LYS A 110 -5.02 21.98 -11.68
N ALA A 111 -4.44 21.39 -10.64
CA ALA A 111 -4.61 19.99 -10.29
C ALA A 111 -5.43 19.86 -9.00
N ASP A 112 -6.26 18.83 -8.91
CA ASP A 112 -6.97 18.52 -7.68
C ASP A 112 -6.01 17.96 -6.65
N PHE A 113 -6.22 18.33 -5.40
CA PHE A 113 -5.40 17.91 -4.28
C PHE A 113 -6.26 17.29 -3.19
N ALA A 114 -5.78 16.19 -2.63
CA ALA A 114 -6.44 15.51 -1.52
C ALA A 114 -5.49 15.25 -0.38
N ILE A 115 -6.03 15.30 0.84
CA ILE A 115 -5.34 15.07 2.10
C ILE A 115 -6.00 13.88 2.79
N ALA A 116 -5.22 12.82 3.04
CA ALA A 116 -5.65 11.65 3.78
C ALA A 116 -5.48 11.86 5.29
N GLN A 117 -6.54 11.63 6.04
CA GLN A 117 -6.55 11.63 7.52
C GLN A 117 -7.42 10.49 8.05
N PRO A 118 -7.42 10.18 9.37
CA PRO A 118 -8.22 9.08 9.93
C PRO A 118 -9.68 9.04 9.50
N GLY A 119 -10.34 10.20 9.40
CA GLY A 119 -11.76 10.32 9.06
C GLY A 119 -12.09 10.26 7.56
N GLY A 120 -11.10 10.08 6.67
CA GLY A 120 -11.32 10.08 5.22
C GLY A 120 -10.41 11.05 4.48
N MET A 121 -10.84 11.45 3.29
CA MET A 121 -10.10 12.36 2.41
C MET A 121 -10.74 13.75 2.41
N ILE A 122 -9.90 14.79 2.45
CA ILE A 122 -10.32 16.18 2.22
C ILE A 122 -9.76 16.60 0.87
N ALA A 123 -10.59 17.05 -0.07
CA ALA A 123 -10.13 17.34 -1.43
C ALA A 123 -10.60 18.70 -1.96
N SER A 124 -9.80 19.28 -2.88
CA SER A 124 -10.11 20.54 -3.59
C SER A 124 -11.05 20.34 -4.76
N GLY A 125 -11.10 19.13 -5.31
CA GLY A 125 -11.95 18.71 -6.42
C GLY A 125 -12.03 17.19 -6.46
N PHE A 126 -12.70 16.66 -7.47
CA PHE A 126 -12.98 15.22 -7.58
C PHE A 126 -12.74 14.73 -9.00
N SER A 127 -11.49 14.87 -9.46
CA SER A 127 -11.02 14.39 -10.76
C SER A 127 -11.00 12.86 -10.85
N GLU A 128 -10.81 12.33 -12.04
CA GLU A 128 -10.90 10.90 -12.37
C GLU A 128 -10.14 10.01 -11.39
N GLY A 129 -8.90 10.36 -11.03
CA GLY A 129 -8.09 9.56 -10.11
C GLY A 129 -8.71 9.45 -8.71
N PHE A 130 -9.36 10.52 -8.22
CA PHE A 130 -10.05 10.48 -6.92
C PHE A 130 -11.39 9.77 -7.00
N VAL A 131 -12.10 9.84 -8.13
CA VAL A 131 -13.31 9.03 -8.39
C VAL A 131 -12.96 7.54 -8.35
N LEU A 132 -11.87 7.15 -9.01
CA LEU A 132 -11.40 5.76 -9.00
C LEU A 132 -10.95 5.31 -7.60
N ASP A 133 -10.21 6.16 -6.87
CA ASP A 133 -9.78 5.85 -5.51
C ASP A 133 -10.98 5.67 -4.55
N HIS A 134 -11.99 6.56 -4.65
CA HIS A 134 -13.25 6.41 -3.91
C HIS A 134 -13.95 5.08 -4.24
N ALA A 135 -14.09 4.75 -5.52
CA ALA A 135 -14.75 3.52 -5.94
C ALA A 135 -13.97 2.25 -5.51
N ASN A 136 -12.63 2.31 -5.55
CA ASN A 136 -11.77 1.16 -5.26
C ASN A 136 -11.50 0.95 -3.77
N CYS A 137 -11.50 2.03 -2.98
CA CYS A 137 -11.18 1.98 -1.55
C CYS A 137 -12.39 2.22 -0.65
N GLU A 138 -13.56 2.53 -1.21
CA GLU A 138 -14.77 2.92 -0.47
C GLU A 138 -14.49 4.03 0.58
N VAL A 139 -13.57 4.95 0.24
CA VAL A 139 -13.17 6.05 1.13
C VAL A 139 -13.96 7.31 0.79
N ASP A 140 -14.50 7.97 1.82
CA ASP A 140 -15.25 9.22 1.66
C ASP A 140 -14.33 10.40 1.36
N TYR A 141 -14.78 11.27 0.45
CA TYR A 141 -14.15 12.53 0.08
C TYR A 141 -15.00 13.72 0.51
N LEU A 142 -14.47 14.55 1.40
CA LEU A 142 -15.04 15.86 1.72
C LEU A 142 -14.48 16.92 0.77
N LEU A 143 -15.31 17.41 -0.14
CA LEU A 143 -14.93 18.49 -1.06
C LEU A 143 -15.04 19.84 -0.36
N THR A 144 -13.98 20.64 -0.41
CA THR A 144 -13.96 21.96 0.24
C THR A 144 -12.96 22.92 -0.41
N TYR A 145 -13.24 24.22 -0.32
CA TYR A 145 -12.27 25.29 -0.62
C TYR A 145 -11.57 25.82 0.64
N HIS A 146 -11.88 25.26 1.82
CA HIS A 146 -11.37 25.69 3.11
C HIS A 146 -10.78 24.50 3.91
N PRO A 147 -9.73 23.83 3.42
CA PRO A 147 -9.23 22.59 4.02
C PRO A 147 -8.86 22.75 5.51
N ARG A 148 -8.30 23.90 5.91
CA ARG A 148 -7.93 24.18 7.31
C ARG A 148 -9.05 23.96 8.32
N ARG A 149 -10.33 24.12 7.91
CA ARG A 149 -11.48 23.92 8.80
C ARG A 149 -11.77 22.47 9.13
N HIS A 150 -11.22 21.55 8.34
CA HIS A 150 -11.51 20.12 8.38
C HIS A 150 -10.27 19.27 8.75
N LEU A 151 -9.10 19.90 8.89
CA LEU A 151 -7.87 19.25 9.30
C LEU A 151 -7.78 19.25 10.83
N ASN A 152 -8.30 18.19 11.44
CA ASN A 152 -8.34 18.03 12.90
C ASN A 152 -7.40 16.94 13.40
N GLU A 153 -6.77 16.19 12.48
CA GLU A 153 -6.00 15.01 12.78
C GLU A 153 -4.70 14.98 11.98
N ALA A 154 -3.85 13.99 12.25
CA ALA A 154 -2.59 13.82 11.54
C ALA A 154 -2.82 13.57 10.04
N VAL A 155 -2.11 14.29 9.18
CA VAL A 155 -2.12 14.07 7.73
C VAL A 155 -1.22 12.87 7.42
N TRP A 156 -1.80 11.85 6.84
CA TRP A 156 -1.10 10.59 6.56
C TRP A 156 -0.41 10.58 5.21
N LYS A 157 -1.08 11.15 4.20
CA LYS A 157 -0.63 11.23 2.81
C LYS A 157 -1.33 12.41 2.13
N CYS A 158 -0.69 12.99 1.15
CA CYS A 158 -1.34 13.89 0.20
C CYS A 158 -1.32 13.25 -1.20
N SER A 159 -2.32 13.55 -2.01
CA SER A 159 -2.41 13.08 -3.39
C SER A 159 -2.80 14.22 -4.32
N VAL A 160 -2.30 14.18 -5.53
CA VAL A 160 -2.59 15.12 -6.61
C VAL A 160 -3.24 14.35 -7.74
N SER A 161 -4.35 14.84 -8.28
CA SER A 161 -5.02 14.19 -9.40
C SER A 161 -5.38 15.19 -10.51
N ALA A 162 -5.14 14.78 -11.75
CA ALA A 162 -5.54 15.44 -12.97
C ALA A 162 -5.52 14.43 -14.13
N SER A 163 -5.75 14.86 -15.38
CA SER A 163 -5.51 14.00 -16.55
C SER A 163 -4.04 13.59 -16.63
N SER A 164 -3.77 12.44 -17.26
CA SER A 164 -2.40 11.92 -17.42
C SER A 164 -1.49 12.95 -18.06
N GLU A 165 -1.93 13.56 -19.17
CA GLU A 165 -1.18 14.56 -19.90
C GLU A 165 -0.86 15.78 -19.03
N HIS A 166 -1.84 16.26 -18.24
CA HIS A 166 -1.62 17.42 -17.39
C HIS A 166 -0.66 17.11 -16.24
N LEU A 167 -0.75 15.92 -15.64
CA LEU A 167 0.22 15.49 -14.64
C LEU A 167 1.64 15.39 -15.21
N ASP A 168 1.80 14.94 -16.46
CA ASP A 168 3.10 14.89 -17.14
C ASP A 168 3.67 16.30 -17.35
N GLU A 169 2.82 17.27 -17.74
CA GLU A 169 3.21 18.67 -17.90
C GLU A 169 3.69 19.32 -16.60
N ILE A 170 3.05 19.03 -15.48
CA ILE A 170 3.34 19.69 -14.20
C ILE A 170 4.33 18.92 -13.31
N ALA A 171 4.68 17.67 -13.61
CA ALA A 171 5.42 16.76 -12.72
C ALA A 171 6.72 17.38 -12.18
N ASP A 172 7.55 17.97 -13.04
CA ASP A 172 8.83 18.58 -12.65
C ASP A 172 8.65 19.82 -11.79
N VAL A 173 7.67 20.66 -12.13
CA VAL A 173 7.34 21.88 -11.38
C VAL A 173 6.78 21.50 -10.02
N LEU A 174 5.86 20.55 -9.97
CA LEU A 174 5.28 20.04 -8.76
C LEU A 174 6.36 19.45 -7.84
N SER A 175 7.20 18.56 -8.35
CA SER A 175 8.27 17.92 -7.57
C SER A 175 9.22 18.96 -6.96
N ARG A 176 9.60 19.98 -7.69
CA ARG A 176 10.45 21.07 -7.20
C ARG A 176 9.76 21.87 -6.10
N ARG A 177 8.51 22.29 -6.29
CA ARG A 177 7.76 23.07 -5.31
C ARG A 177 7.52 22.29 -4.03
N ILE A 178 7.22 20.99 -4.13
CA ILE A 178 7.05 20.12 -2.95
C ILE A 178 8.36 19.99 -2.17
N LYS A 179 9.51 19.85 -2.84
CA LYS A 179 10.83 19.82 -2.18
C LYS A 179 11.21 21.14 -1.50
N GLU A 180 10.73 22.27 -1.99
CA GLU A 180 10.92 23.58 -1.34
C GLU A 180 10.06 23.72 -0.06
N ILE A 181 8.96 22.95 0.06
CA ILE A 181 8.13 22.92 1.25
C ILE A 181 8.80 22.08 2.35
N GLY A 182 9.37 20.93 2.02
CA GLY A 182 10.00 20.06 2.99
C GLY A 182 10.57 18.78 2.39
N ALA A 183 11.00 17.88 3.28
CA ALA A 183 11.57 16.58 2.92
C ALA A 183 10.47 15.58 2.54
N TYR A 184 9.92 15.74 1.37
CA TYR A 184 8.85 14.91 0.81
C TYR A 184 9.30 14.26 -0.49
N GLN A 185 8.73 13.10 -0.77
CA GLN A 185 8.86 12.41 -2.04
C GLN A 185 7.55 12.49 -2.83
N VAL A 186 7.68 12.60 -4.14
CA VAL A 186 6.58 12.73 -5.10
C VAL A 186 6.63 11.51 -6.00
N ILE A 187 5.60 10.68 -5.99
CA ILE A 187 5.58 9.37 -6.63
C ILE A 187 4.36 9.27 -7.53
N ARG A 188 4.55 9.00 -8.82
CA ARG A 188 3.44 8.67 -9.74
C ARG A 188 2.90 7.30 -9.34
N SER A 189 1.68 7.26 -8.81
CA SER A 189 1.04 6.03 -8.33
C SER A 189 0.16 5.37 -9.38
N THR A 190 -0.50 6.20 -10.20
CA THR A 190 -1.29 5.77 -11.38
C THR A 190 -1.15 6.80 -12.49
N ASP A 191 -1.77 6.57 -13.64
CA ASP A 191 -1.76 7.52 -14.75
C ASP A 191 -2.41 8.87 -14.39
N THR A 192 -3.30 8.90 -13.41
CA THR A 192 -4.08 10.08 -13.01
C THR A 192 -3.83 10.51 -11.56
N VAL A 193 -2.87 9.88 -10.84
CA VAL A 193 -2.58 10.20 -9.43
C VAL A 193 -1.08 10.24 -9.15
N ILE A 194 -0.66 11.30 -8.48
CA ILE A 194 0.65 11.43 -7.85
C ILE A 194 0.46 11.46 -6.34
N ASP A 195 1.17 10.60 -5.62
CA ASP A 195 1.22 10.59 -4.15
C ASP A 195 2.40 11.41 -3.62
N ILE A 196 2.16 12.09 -2.50
CA ILE A 196 3.16 12.84 -1.76
C ILE A 196 3.22 12.27 -0.34
N THR A 197 4.40 11.76 0.04
CA THR A 197 4.66 11.17 1.35
C THR A 197 5.96 11.71 1.93
N PRO A 198 6.19 11.62 3.25
CA PRO A 198 7.49 11.98 3.83
C PRO A 198 8.63 11.20 3.17
N GLN A 199 9.78 11.85 3.02
CA GLN A 199 10.95 11.22 2.41
C GLN A 199 11.41 10.01 3.24
N GLY A 200 11.76 8.91 2.53
CA GLY A 200 12.18 7.67 3.15
C GLY A 200 11.03 6.71 3.53
N CYS A 201 9.78 7.11 3.38
CA CYS A 201 8.66 6.19 3.51
C CYS A 201 8.63 5.26 2.29
N SER A 202 8.56 3.96 2.55
CA SER A 202 8.39 2.92 1.53
C SER A 202 7.77 1.68 2.16
N LYS A 203 7.19 0.80 1.34
CA LYS A 203 6.62 -0.45 1.84
C LYS A 203 7.67 -1.28 2.58
N ASP A 204 8.87 -1.45 2.01
CA ASP A 204 9.92 -2.27 2.61
C ASP A 204 10.50 -1.69 3.89
N ALA A 205 10.66 -0.37 4.01
CA ALA A 205 11.10 0.28 5.25
C ALA A 205 10.08 0.08 6.38
N ALA A 206 8.78 0.21 6.08
CA ALA A 206 7.72 -0.03 7.04
C ALA A 206 7.59 -1.51 7.41
N VAL A 207 7.72 -2.43 6.44
CA VAL A 207 7.80 -3.88 6.69
C VAL A 207 8.96 -4.21 7.62
N GLU A 208 10.15 -3.67 7.36
CA GLU A 208 11.33 -3.88 8.21
C GLU A 208 11.08 -3.42 9.65
N ALA A 209 10.49 -2.23 9.81
CA ALA A 209 10.16 -1.71 11.13
C ALA A 209 9.18 -2.63 11.87
N VAL A 210 8.13 -3.11 11.19
CA VAL A 210 7.14 -4.05 11.75
C VAL A 210 7.78 -5.39 12.09
N LEU A 211 8.59 -5.97 11.20
CA LEU A 211 9.30 -7.23 11.44
C LEU A 211 10.18 -7.14 12.70
N ARG A 212 10.94 -6.05 12.85
CA ARG A 212 11.77 -5.80 14.04
C ARG A 212 10.94 -5.71 15.33
N LEU A 213 9.80 -5.00 15.30
CA LEU A 213 8.88 -4.92 16.45
C LEU A 213 8.35 -6.29 16.88
N CYS A 214 8.20 -7.22 15.94
CA CYS A 214 7.75 -8.59 16.19
C CYS A 214 8.89 -9.58 16.49
N GLY A 215 10.14 -9.14 16.58
CA GLY A 215 11.29 -10.03 16.73
C GLY A 215 11.50 -10.96 15.52
N ARG A 216 11.14 -10.50 14.31
CA ARG A 216 11.26 -11.23 13.04
C ARG A 216 12.19 -10.49 12.08
N SER A 217 12.57 -11.14 10.99
CA SER A 217 13.39 -10.56 9.92
C SER A 217 12.94 -11.06 8.55
N TYR A 218 13.44 -10.45 7.51
CA TYR A 218 13.27 -10.89 6.13
C TYR A 218 13.80 -12.32 5.88
N ASP A 219 14.77 -12.82 6.68
CA ASP A 219 15.36 -14.16 6.53
C ASP A 219 14.34 -15.30 6.77
N SER A 220 13.19 -15.00 7.35
CA SER A 220 12.08 -15.95 7.55
C SER A 220 10.77 -15.43 6.96
N ALA A 221 10.85 -14.53 5.99
CA ALA A 221 9.70 -13.98 5.29
C ALA A 221 9.66 -14.43 3.83
N ALA A 222 8.45 -14.63 3.31
CA ALA A 222 8.17 -14.60 1.89
C ALA A 222 7.49 -13.28 1.53
N ALA A 223 7.74 -12.75 0.35
CA ALA A 223 7.05 -11.56 -0.15
C ALA A 223 6.52 -11.79 -1.56
N ILE A 224 5.34 -11.24 -1.84
CA ILE A 224 4.73 -11.24 -3.17
C ILE A 224 4.20 -9.85 -3.52
N GLY A 225 4.46 -9.41 -4.75
CA GLY A 225 4.05 -8.10 -5.27
C GLY A 225 4.29 -8.00 -6.77
N ASP A 226 3.76 -6.97 -7.41
CA ASP A 226 3.86 -6.77 -8.87
C ASP A 226 4.42 -5.39 -9.26
N GLY A 227 4.31 -4.39 -8.39
CA GLY A 227 4.68 -3.01 -8.67
C GLY A 227 6.12 -2.62 -8.30
N GLY A 228 6.57 -1.47 -8.80
CA GLY A 228 7.92 -0.96 -8.49
C GLY A 228 8.16 -0.73 -7.00
N SER A 229 7.12 -0.44 -6.22
CA SER A 229 7.18 -0.28 -4.76
C SER A 229 7.45 -1.58 -3.99
N ASP A 230 7.28 -2.75 -4.65
CA ASP A 230 7.41 -4.07 -4.04
C ASP A 230 8.79 -4.68 -4.22
N VAL A 231 9.58 -4.14 -5.15
CA VAL A 231 10.88 -4.68 -5.56
C VAL A 231 11.81 -4.94 -4.36
N GLN A 232 11.85 -4.02 -3.40
CA GLN A 232 12.76 -4.16 -2.27
C GLN A 232 12.28 -5.23 -1.28
N MET A 233 10.98 -5.30 -0.98
CA MET A 233 10.46 -6.36 -0.10
C MET A 233 10.60 -7.74 -0.74
N ILE A 234 10.41 -7.87 -2.06
CA ILE A 234 10.66 -9.12 -2.82
C ILE A 234 12.12 -9.52 -2.71
N ARG A 235 13.06 -8.60 -3.04
CA ARG A 235 14.51 -8.88 -3.06
C ARG A 235 15.08 -9.26 -1.70
N ARG A 236 14.56 -8.68 -0.62
CA ARG A 236 15.07 -8.85 0.75
C ARG A 236 14.52 -10.09 1.45
N SER A 237 13.39 -10.62 0.98
CA SER A 237 12.76 -11.79 1.58
C SER A 237 13.54 -13.08 1.31
N ALA A 238 13.46 -14.05 2.23
CA ALA A 238 14.02 -15.38 2.04
C ALA A 238 13.40 -16.11 0.85
N LEU A 239 12.20 -15.72 0.44
CA LEU A 239 11.51 -16.16 -0.76
C LEU A 239 10.80 -14.97 -1.39
N GLY A 240 11.34 -14.43 -2.45
CA GLY A 240 10.74 -13.35 -3.24
C GLY A 240 9.92 -13.91 -4.40
N VAL A 241 8.67 -13.51 -4.51
CA VAL A 241 7.76 -13.97 -5.58
C VAL A 241 7.15 -12.77 -6.29
N THR A 242 6.95 -12.92 -7.59
CA THR A 242 6.14 -11.97 -8.37
C THR A 242 5.21 -12.74 -9.30
N LEU A 243 4.31 -12.03 -9.96
CA LEU A 243 3.33 -12.60 -10.88
C LEU A 243 3.74 -12.36 -12.34
N GLU A 244 3.09 -13.07 -13.29
CA GLU A 244 3.29 -12.85 -14.74
C GLU A 244 3.03 -11.38 -15.14
N ASN A 245 2.07 -10.72 -14.49
CA ASN A 245 1.78 -9.28 -14.69
C ASN A 245 2.76 -8.35 -13.98
N GLY A 246 3.68 -8.88 -13.16
CA GLY A 246 4.63 -8.07 -12.43
C GLY A 246 5.56 -7.25 -13.33
N SER A 247 5.99 -6.09 -12.86
CA SER A 247 6.92 -5.22 -13.58
C SER A 247 8.24 -5.93 -13.91
N ALA A 248 8.96 -5.45 -14.91
CA ALA A 248 10.28 -6.00 -15.25
C ALA A 248 11.23 -5.98 -14.05
N ALA A 249 11.14 -4.95 -13.20
CA ALA A 249 11.95 -4.84 -11.99
C ALA A 249 11.58 -5.89 -10.93
N CYS A 250 10.28 -6.19 -10.75
CA CYS A 250 9.83 -7.27 -9.87
C CYS A 250 10.28 -8.64 -10.38
N ARG A 251 10.11 -8.91 -11.70
CA ARG A 251 10.58 -10.15 -12.30
C ARG A 251 12.09 -10.37 -12.17
N ALA A 252 12.88 -9.29 -12.23
CA ALA A 252 14.33 -9.37 -12.03
C ALA A 252 14.75 -9.52 -10.55
N ALA A 253 13.87 -9.20 -9.61
CA ALA A 253 14.13 -9.28 -8.17
C ALA A 253 13.62 -10.57 -7.53
N ALA A 254 12.66 -11.26 -8.15
CA ALA A 254 11.98 -12.42 -7.61
C ALA A 254 12.74 -13.73 -7.83
N ASP A 255 12.64 -14.65 -6.88
CA ASP A 255 13.11 -16.04 -6.99
C ASP A 255 12.16 -16.89 -7.85
N HIS A 256 10.85 -16.57 -7.81
CA HIS A 256 9.82 -17.29 -8.57
C HIS A 256 8.80 -16.32 -9.18
N ILE A 257 8.26 -16.74 -10.34
CA ILE A 257 7.16 -16.06 -11.02
C ILE A 257 5.97 -17.02 -11.03
N VAL A 258 4.83 -16.57 -10.51
CA VAL A 258 3.57 -17.32 -10.49
C VAL A 258 2.61 -16.76 -11.55
N PRO A 259 1.52 -17.45 -11.91
CA PRO A 259 0.51 -16.91 -12.85
C PRO A 259 0.02 -15.52 -12.43
N GLY A 260 -0.53 -14.76 -13.39
CA GLY A 260 -1.05 -13.43 -13.14
C GLY A 260 -2.24 -13.42 -12.17
N TRP A 261 -2.57 -12.23 -11.66
CA TRP A 261 -3.68 -12.06 -10.73
C TRP A 261 -5.02 -12.55 -11.29
N GLU A 262 -5.23 -12.48 -12.63
CA GLU A 262 -6.45 -12.98 -13.30
C GLU A 262 -6.65 -14.49 -13.12
N LYS A 263 -5.58 -15.22 -12.86
CA LYS A 263 -5.57 -16.66 -12.58
C LYS A 263 -5.36 -16.96 -11.09
N GLU A 264 -5.48 -15.94 -10.25
CA GLU A 264 -5.23 -16.06 -8.81
C GLU A 264 -3.86 -16.65 -8.47
N GLY A 265 -2.82 -16.29 -9.25
CA GLY A 265 -1.49 -16.90 -9.13
C GLY A 265 -0.85 -16.84 -7.74
N SER A 266 -1.23 -15.88 -6.90
CA SER A 266 -0.80 -15.81 -5.51
C SER A 266 -1.22 -17.01 -4.67
N LEU A 267 -2.27 -17.78 -5.07
CA LEU A 267 -2.66 -19.03 -4.41
C LEU A 267 -1.56 -20.08 -4.48
N GLU A 268 -0.79 -20.12 -5.58
CA GLU A 268 0.32 -21.08 -5.70
C GLU A 268 1.36 -20.89 -4.59
N LEU A 269 1.71 -19.64 -4.27
CA LEU A 269 2.59 -19.33 -3.13
C LEU A 269 1.93 -19.68 -1.79
N ILE A 270 0.68 -19.25 -1.60
CA ILE A 270 -0.07 -19.45 -0.35
C ILE A 270 -0.19 -20.95 0.00
N GLU A 271 -0.55 -21.78 -1.00
CA GLU A 271 -0.69 -23.22 -0.83
C GLU A 271 0.67 -23.90 -0.60
N ALA A 272 1.72 -23.49 -1.33
CA ALA A 272 3.06 -24.02 -1.12
C ALA A 272 3.58 -23.73 0.30
N LEU A 273 3.36 -22.50 0.81
CA LEU A 273 3.72 -22.13 2.19
C LEU A 273 2.91 -22.91 3.22
N THR A 274 1.61 -23.10 2.98
CA THR A 274 0.72 -23.84 3.88
C THR A 274 1.18 -25.30 4.01
N ALA A 275 1.46 -25.95 2.87
CA ALA A 275 1.97 -27.32 2.84
C ALA A 275 3.35 -27.46 3.52
N HIS A 276 4.26 -26.50 3.26
CA HIS A 276 5.61 -26.52 3.83
C HIS A 276 5.64 -26.34 5.35
N ASN A 277 4.75 -25.50 5.91
CA ASN A 277 4.71 -25.22 7.34
C ASN A 277 3.81 -26.18 8.14
N GLY A 278 2.90 -26.91 7.47
CA GLY A 278 2.02 -27.92 8.07
C GLY A 278 2.63 -29.33 8.16
N ALA A 279 3.79 -29.53 7.52
CA ALA A 279 4.57 -30.77 7.57
C ALA A 279 5.56 -30.72 8.76
#